data_605a06fbe3343dbac468f91d9b346092
#
_entry.id   605a06fbe3343dbac468f91d9b346092
#
_cell.length_a   1.000
_cell.length_b   1.000
_cell.length_c   1.000
_cell.angle_alpha   90.00
_cell.angle_beta   90.00
_cell.angle_gamma   90.00
#
_symmetry.space_group_name_H-M   'P 1'
#
loop_
_entity.id
_entity.type
_entity.pdbx_description
1 polymer ?
#
loop_
_entity_poly.entity_id
_entity_poly.type
_entity_poly.pdbx_seq_one_letter_code
_entity_poly.pdbx_strand_id
1 'polypeptide(L)'
;MIKQTILAIALVFGALGQAMAEKKENKFYDPIVKKLEGWTIKVDPKLLKNENKELKSQVFTALANHLQRIKYILPEAKVKALQKLPIWLDHHYEPLSSMQYHPGVTWLRANRHDPRLVKHVHIPRAKALLDRGQWAKHPYVILHELAHAYHDQVLENGFQNKAVLDAYKKAKAKGSYKKVLLYSGQTVEHYGLTNQMEYFAECTEAYLGVNDFYPFVRAELNEHDQGMFQLLKKIWGEIR
;
A
#
# COMPACT_ATOMS: atom_id res chain seq x y z
N MET A 1 -91.39 -8.19 -11.54
CA MET A 1 -90.45 -9.31 -11.81
C MET A 1 -89.14 -8.70 -12.27
N ILE A 2 -88.20 -8.62 -11.34
CA ILE A 2 -86.92 -7.98 -11.54
C ILE A 2 -85.86 -9.11 -11.64
N LYS A 3 -85.23 -9.22 -12.84
CA LYS A 3 -84.09 -10.16 -13.05
C LYS A 3 -82.82 -9.56 -12.54
N GLN A 4 -82.20 -10.13 -11.55
CA GLN A 4 -80.85 -9.84 -11.10
C GLN A 4 -79.87 -10.51 -12.00
N THR A 5 -79.03 -9.70 -12.61
CA THR A 5 -77.86 -10.15 -13.36
C THR A 5 -76.65 -10.13 -12.44
N ILE A 6 -76.12 -11.30 -12.15
CA ILE A 6 -74.86 -11.45 -11.33
C ILE A 6 -73.68 -11.25 -12.26
N LEU A 7 -72.89 -10.20 -12.02
CA LEU A 7 -71.63 -9.91 -12.71
C LEU A 7 -70.49 -10.63 -11.96
N ALA A 8 -69.90 -11.64 -12.59
CA ALA A 8 -68.71 -12.33 -12.07
C ALA A 8 -67.47 -11.51 -12.39
N ILE A 9 -66.82 -11.00 -11.34
CA ILE A 9 -65.52 -10.33 -11.46
C ILE A 9 -64.42 -11.40 -11.35
N ALA A 10 -63.77 -11.66 -12.46
CA ALA A 10 -62.55 -12.50 -12.50
C ALA A 10 -61.33 -11.69 -12.01
N LEU A 11 -60.84 -12.03 -10.83
CA LEU A 11 -59.58 -11.50 -10.32
C LEU A 11 -58.42 -12.19 -11.04
N VAL A 12 -57.79 -11.46 -11.95
CA VAL A 12 -56.51 -11.88 -12.56
C VAL A 12 -55.38 -11.50 -11.59
N PHE A 13 -54.88 -12.47 -10.83
CA PHE A 13 -53.62 -12.32 -10.09
C PHE A 13 -52.45 -12.31 -11.08
N GLY A 14 -52.01 -11.13 -11.46
CA GLY A 14 -50.76 -10.93 -12.17
C GLY A 14 -49.58 -11.19 -11.21
N ALA A 15 -48.94 -12.34 -11.35
CA ALA A 15 -47.67 -12.61 -10.68
C ALA A 15 -46.56 -11.70 -11.30
N LEU A 16 -46.32 -10.58 -10.65
CA LEU A 16 -45.10 -9.78 -10.88
C LEU A 16 -43.93 -10.56 -10.32
N GLY A 17 -43.30 -11.39 -11.18
CA GLY A 17 -42.00 -11.96 -10.93
C GLY A 17 -40.97 -10.84 -10.87
N GLN A 18 -40.63 -10.38 -9.68
CA GLN A 18 -39.45 -9.58 -9.45
C GLN A 18 -38.24 -10.47 -9.75
N ALA A 19 -37.66 -10.35 -10.94
CA ALA A 19 -36.36 -10.84 -11.24
C ALA A 19 -35.35 -10.07 -10.35
N MET A 20 -35.02 -10.63 -9.19
CA MET A 20 -33.86 -10.20 -8.42
C MET A 20 -32.64 -10.45 -9.29
N ALA A 21 -32.11 -9.39 -9.86
CA ALA A 21 -30.81 -9.46 -10.52
C ALA A 21 -29.81 -9.96 -9.48
N GLU A 22 -29.39 -11.22 -9.58
CA GLU A 22 -28.28 -11.75 -8.83
C GLU A 22 -27.09 -10.83 -9.08
N LYS A 23 -26.73 -10.04 -8.08
CA LYS A 23 -25.50 -9.29 -8.04
C LYS A 23 -24.40 -10.32 -8.12
N LYS A 24 -23.79 -10.47 -9.32
CA LYS A 24 -22.58 -11.29 -9.49
C LYS A 24 -21.58 -10.78 -8.46
N GLU A 25 -21.42 -11.46 -7.34
CA GLU A 25 -20.34 -11.24 -6.40
C GLU A 25 -19.04 -11.42 -7.19
N ASN A 26 -18.22 -10.37 -7.23
CA ASN A 26 -16.89 -10.49 -7.80
C ASN A 26 -16.15 -11.54 -6.98
N LYS A 27 -16.05 -12.73 -7.52
CA LYS A 27 -15.37 -13.86 -6.88
C LYS A 27 -13.87 -13.60 -6.96
N PHE A 28 -13.31 -13.05 -5.90
CA PHE A 28 -11.87 -12.88 -5.75
C PHE A 28 -11.22 -14.27 -5.61
N TYR A 29 -10.02 -14.42 -6.18
CA TYR A 29 -9.25 -15.65 -6.05
C TYR A 29 -8.74 -15.86 -4.61
N ASP A 30 -8.47 -17.10 -4.24
CA ASP A 30 -7.79 -17.41 -2.99
C ASP A 30 -6.27 -17.38 -3.20
N PRO A 31 -5.53 -16.54 -2.45
CA PRO A 31 -4.10 -16.41 -2.61
C PRO A 31 -3.37 -17.62 -2.05
N ILE A 32 -2.26 -17.98 -2.70
CA ILE A 32 -1.34 -19.00 -2.21
C ILE A 32 -0.29 -18.34 -1.31
N VAL A 33 -0.19 -18.81 -0.07
CA VAL A 33 0.76 -18.25 0.91
C VAL A 33 2.16 -18.80 0.63
N LYS A 34 3.14 -17.89 0.52
CA LYS A 34 4.57 -18.18 0.42
C LYS A 34 5.33 -17.44 1.51
N LYS A 35 6.53 -17.91 1.84
CA LYS A 35 7.51 -17.21 2.67
C LYS A 35 8.65 -16.73 1.79
N LEU A 36 9.03 -15.47 1.95
CA LEU A 36 10.17 -14.88 1.25
C LEU A 36 10.91 -13.94 2.21
N GLU A 37 12.19 -14.18 2.45
CA GLU A 37 13.04 -13.40 3.36
C GLU A 37 12.46 -13.19 4.78
N GLY A 38 11.56 -14.10 5.21
CA GLY A 38 10.85 -14.03 6.49
C GLY A 38 9.46 -13.40 6.43
N TRP A 39 9.10 -12.71 5.34
CA TRP A 39 7.75 -12.15 5.14
C TRP A 39 6.76 -13.20 4.68
N THR A 40 5.50 -13.00 5.04
CA THR A 40 4.37 -13.72 4.48
C THR A 40 3.91 -13.02 3.21
N ILE A 41 3.98 -13.72 2.07
CA ILE A 41 3.55 -13.22 0.77
C ILE A 41 2.29 -13.97 0.35
N LYS A 42 1.17 -13.27 0.14
CA LYS A 42 -0.06 -13.79 -0.44
C LYS A 42 0.01 -13.58 -1.95
N VAL A 43 0.11 -14.67 -2.70
CA VAL A 43 0.43 -14.65 -4.13
C VAL A 43 -0.78 -15.06 -4.96
N ASP A 44 -1.06 -14.30 -6.02
CA ASP A 44 -2.02 -14.69 -7.05
C ASP A 44 -1.62 -16.05 -7.66
N PRO A 45 -2.52 -17.07 -7.64
CA PRO A 45 -2.26 -18.36 -8.25
C PRO A 45 -1.83 -18.29 -9.72
N LYS A 46 -2.28 -17.27 -10.47
CA LYS A 46 -1.88 -17.06 -11.87
C LYS A 46 -0.37 -16.90 -12.02
N LEU A 47 0.26 -16.14 -11.11
CA LEU A 47 1.71 -15.93 -11.14
C LEU A 47 2.49 -17.24 -10.94
N LEU A 48 1.88 -18.22 -10.27
CA LEU A 48 2.54 -19.51 -9.95
C LEU A 48 2.38 -20.57 -11.03
N LYS A 49 1.58 -20.34 -12.08
CA LYS A 49 1.40 -21.27 -13.19
C LYS A 49 2.69 -21.46 -14.00
N ASN A 50 2.82 -22.60 -14.66
CA ASN A 50 4.00 -22.93 -15.47
C ASN A 50 4.26 -21.95 -16.61
N GLU A 51 3.21 -21.42 -17.23
CA GLU A 51 3.29 -20.38 -18.27
C GLU A 51 3.98 -19.09 -17.80
N ASN A 52 3.97 -18.83 -16.48
CA ASN A 52 4.60 -17.67 -15.85
C ASN A 52 5.91 -18.02 -15.12
N LYS A 53 6.53 -19.17 -15.39
CA LYS A 53 7.72 -19.65 -14.65
C LYS A 53 8.86 -18.63 -14.63
N GLU A 54 9.16 -18.04 -15.78
CA GLU A 54 10.23 -17.05 -15.89
C GLU A 54 9.87 -15.74 -15.15
N LEU A 55 8.69 -15.18 -15.42
CA LEU A 55 8.19 -13.99 -14.74
C LEU A 55 8.20 -14.20 -13.21
N LYS A 56 7.68 -15.32 -12.75
CA LYS A 56 7.69 -15.70 -11.33
C LYS A 56 9.11 -15.64 -10.75
N SER A 57 10.06 -16.28 -11.41
CA SER A 57 11.46 -16.32 -10.93
C SER A 57 12.04 -14.93 -10.80
N GLN A 58 11.89 -14.09 -11.83
CA GLN A 58 12.41 -12.71 -11.84
C GLN A 58 11.73 -11.85 -10.75
N VAL A 59 10.41 -11.93 -10.63
CA VAL A 59 9.63 -11.17 -9.64
C VAL A 59 10.00 -11.53 -8.21
N PHE A 60 10.13 -12.82 -7.91
CA PHE A 60 10.54 -13.25 -6.57
C PHE A 60 11.98 -12.85 -6.25
N THR A 61 12.88 -12.88 -7.22
CA THR A 61 14.26 -12.38 -7.07
C THR A 61 14.26 -10.86 -6.79
N ALA A 62 13.49 -10.09 -7.56
CA ALA A 62 13.38 -8.64 -7.36
C ALA A 62 12.80 -8.29 -5.98
N LEU A 63 11.71 -8.95 -5.59
CA LEU A 63 11.11 -8.74 -4.26
C LEU A 63 12.07 -9.17 -3.13
N ALA A 64 12.76 -10.30 -3.30
CA ALA A 64 13.78 -10.73 -2.33
C ALA A 64 14.88 -9.68 -2.15
N ASN A 65 15.37 -9.07 -3.24
CA ASN A 65 16.37 -8.00 -3.18
C ASN A 65 15.89 -6.78 -2.37
N HIS A 66 14.64 -6.34 -2.55
CA HIS A 66 14.07 -5.28 -1.71
C HIS A 66 14.04 -5.67 -0.23
N LEU A 67 13.56 -6.88 0.08
CA LEU A 67 13.42 -7.37 1.46
C LEU A 67 14.78 -7.61 2.12
N GLN A 68 15.77 -8.10 1.38
CA GLN A 68 17.14 -8.27 1.87
C GLN A 68 17.77 -6.92 2.23
N ARG A 69 17.63 -5.87 1.39
CA ARG A 69 18.10 -4.52 1.74
C ARG A 69 17.55 -4.08 3.09
N ILE A 70 16.24 -4.24 3.32
CA ILE A 70 15.58 -3.89 4.59
C ILE A 70 16.23 -4.65 5.76
N LYS A 71 16.50 -5.96 5.59
CA LYS A 71 17.15 -6.79 6.61
C LYS A 71 18.58 -6.34 6.94
N TYR A 72 19.34 -5.87 5.92
CA TYR A 72 20.72 -5.40 6.14
C TYR A 72 20.79 -4.03 6.79
N ILE A 73 19.81 -3.15 6.52
CA ILE A 73 19.81 -1.77 6.99
C ILE A 73 19.31 -1.68 8.43
N LEU A 74 18.28 -2.46 8.79
CA LEU A 74 17.55 -2.31 10.04
C LEU A 74 18.06 -3.26 11.15
N PRO A 75 17.97 -2.83 12.42
CA PRO A 75 18.16 -3.73 13.57
C PRO A 75 17.17 -4.90 13.53
N GLU A 76 17.60 -6.07 14.00
CA GLU A 76 16.82 -7.32 13.95
C GLU A 76 15.40 -7.17 14.54
N ALA A 77 15.25 -6.45 15.65
CA ALA A 77 13.94 -6.23 16.26
C ALA A 77 12.97 -5.49 15.33
N LYS A 78 13.46 -4.54 14.52
CA LYS A 78 12.66 -3.79 13.53
C LYS A 78 12.34 -4.66 12.34
N VAL A 79 13.29 -5.45 11.87
CA VAL A 79 13.05 -6.47 10.83
C VAL A 79 11.94 -7.43 11.24
N LYS A 80 12.00 -7.99 12.45
CA LYS A 80 10.97 -8.89 12.99
C LYS A 80 9.60 -8.22 13.09
N ALA A 81 9.53 -6.93 13.41
CA ALA A 81 8.28 -6.17 13.41
C ALA A 81 7.72 -6.02 11.99
N LEU A 82 8.55 -5.66 11.02
CA LEU A 82 8.16 -5.53 9.61
C LEU A 82 7.75 -6.88 8.99
N GLN A 83 8.39 -7.98 9.35
CA GLN A 83 8.04 -9.33 8.86
C GLN A 83 6.64 -9.81 9.29
N LYS A 84 6.02 -9.17 10.28
CA LYS A 84 4.62 -9.43 10.67
C LYS A 84 3.61 -8.75 9.74
N LEU A 85 4.06 -7.78 8.93
CA LEU A 85 3.22 -7.01 8.02
C LEU A 85 3.16 -7.75 6.68
N PRO A 86 2.01 -8.32 6.29
CA PRO A 86 1.93 -9.19 5.12
C PRO A 86 1.95 -8.38 3.82
N ILE A 87 2.49 -9.02 2.76
CA ILE A 87 2.54 -8.49 1.41
C ILE A 87 1.58 -9.30 0.54
N TRP A 88 0.79 -8.62 -0.30
CA TRP A 88 -0.06 -9.23 -1.31
C TRP A 88 0.49 -8.93 -2.69
N LEU A 89 0.76 -9.99 -3.46
CA LEU A 89 1.40 -9.92 -4.77
C LEU A 89 0.47 -10.49 -5.83
N ASP A 90 -0.10 -9.61 -6.66
CA ASP A 90 -0.90 -9.99 -7.81
C ASP A 90 -0.04 -10.23 -9.05
N HIS A 91 -0.47 -11.15 -9.91
CA HIS A 91 0.06 -11.27 -11.26
C HIS A 91 -0.23 -9.97 -12.05
N HIS A 92 -1.49 -9.58 -12.09
CA HIS A 92 -1.97 -8.34 -12.70
C HIS A 92 -3.37 -8.02 -12.20
N TYR A 93 -3.50 -6.96 -11.42
CA TYR A 93 -4.77 -6.46 -10.88
C TYR A 93 -5.14 -5.15 -11.57
N GLU A 94 -6.04 -5.23 -12.59
CA GLU A 94 -6.39 -4.11 -13.47
C GLU A 94 -6.78 -2.82 -12.75
N PRO A 95 -7.61 -2.84 -11.68
CA PRO A 95 -8.09 -1.62 -11.05
C PRO A 95 -7.00 -0.74 -10.42
N LEU A 96 -5.80 -1.30 -10.18
CA LEU A 96 -4.71 -0.59 -9.50
C LEU A 96 -3.41 -0.72 -10.28
N SER A 97 -2.66 0.37 -10.39
CA SER A 97 -1.37 0.40 -11.08
C SER A 97 -0.18 0.57 -10.14
N SER A 98 -0.36 1.27 -9.03
CA SER A 98 0.70 1.59 -8.08
C SER A 98 0.70 0.62 -6.91
N MET A 99 1.88 0.32 -6.38
CA MET A 99 2.04 -0.35 -5.10
C MET A 99 1.44 0.54 -4.03
N GLN A 100 0.79 -0.06 -3.03
CA GLN A 100 0.15 0.70 -1.96
C GLN A 100 -0.16 -0.15 -0.73
N TYR A 101 -0.17 0.49 0.42
CA TYR A 101 -0.70 -0.10 1.65
C TYR A 101 -2.20 0.17 1.78
N HIS A 102 -2.98 -0.80 2.25
CA HIS A 102 -4.42 -0.67 2.47
C HIS A 102 -4.78 -0.57 3.95
N PRO A 103 -4.96 0.64 4.52
CA PRO A 103 -5.20 0.79 5.95
C PRO A 103 -6.61 0.37 6.40
N GLY A 104 -7.62 0.47 5.54
CA GLY A 104 -9.02 0.28 5.91
C GLY A 104 -9.86 -0.44 4.88
N VAL A 105 -10.84 -1.22 5.36
CA VAL A 105 -11.73 -2.03 4.52
C VAL A 105 -12.81 -1.19 3.82
N THR A 106 -13.16 -0.03 4.37
CA THR A 106 -14.25 0.82 3.84
C THR A 106 -13.94 1.29 2.42
N TRP A 107 -12.74 1.80 2.19
CA TRP A 107 -12.31 2.22 0.87
C TRP A 107 -12.26 1.06 -0.13
N LEU A 108 -11.74 -0.09 0.29
CA LEU A 108 -11.70 -1.31 -0.54
C LEU A 108 -13.10 -1.71 -1.02
N ARG A 109 -14.07 -1.77 -0.11
CA ARG A 109 -15.47 -2.10 -0.43
C ARG A 109 -16.12 -1.06 -1.34
N ALA A 110 -15.95 0.23 -1.04
CA ALA A 110 -16.51 1.33 -1.83
C ALA A 110 -16.01 1.32 -3.28
N ASN A 111 -14.75 0.91 -3.49
CA ASN A 111 -14.12 0.82 -4.82
C ASN A 111 -14.15 -0.59 -5.42
N ARG A 112 -14.91 -1.53 -4.83
CA ARG A 112 -15.09 -2.92 -5.31
C ARG A 112 -13.79 -3.72 -5.37
N HIS A 113 -12.83 -3.40 -4.49
CA HIS A 113 -11.61 -4.18 -4.30
C HIS A 113 -11.82 -5.33 -3.33
N ASP A 114 -10.92 -6.30 -3.37
CA ASP A 114 -10.95 -7.41 -2.42
C ASP A 114 -10.79 -6.89 -0.98
N PRO A 115 -11.79 -7.06 -0.10
CA PRO A 115 -11.72 -6.58 1.27
C PRO A 115 -10.60 -7.24 2.09
N ARG A 116 -10.09 -8.39 1.65
CA ARG A 116 -8.98 -9.12 2.30
C ARG A 116 -7.62 -8.45 2.10
N LEU A 117 -7.52 -7.45 1.20
CA LEU A 117 -6.33 -6.60 1.04
C LEU A 117 -6.09 -5.68 2.25
N VAL A 118 -7.09 -5.52 3.14
CA VAL A 118 -6.94 -4.68 4.34
C VAL A 118 -5.72 -5.09 5.16
N LYS A 119 -4.93 -4.09 5.60
CA LYS A 119 -3.69 -4.24 6.36
C LYS A 119 -2.55 -4.99 5.62
N HIS A 120 -2.60 -5.02 4.28
CA HIS A 120 -1.53 -5.58 3.45
C HIS A 120 -0.82 -4.47 2.65
N VAL A 121 0.47 -4.65 2.48
CA VAL A 121 1.21 -4.00 1.37
C VAL A 121 0.81 -4.73 0.09
N HIS A 122 0.29 -4.03 -0.88
CA HIS A 122 -0.25 -4.59 -2.12
C HIS A 122 0.62 -4.22 -3.31
N ILE A 123 1.10 -5.23 -4.01
CA ILE A 123 1.81 -5.12 -5.28
C ILE A 123 0.83 -5.59 -6.38
N PRO A 124 0.07 -4.67 -7.00
CA PRO A 124 -1.04 -5.04 -7.90
C PRO A 124 -0.55 -5.58 -9.25
N ARG A 125 0.70 -5.32 -9.61
CA ARG A 125 1.29 -5.75 -10.88
C ARG A 125 2.68 -6.31 -10.65
N ALA A 126 2.83 -7.63 -10.69
CA ALA A 126 4.11 -8.30 -10.47
C ALA A 126 5.25 -7.74 -11.34
N LYS A 127 4.96 -7.43 -12.62
CA LYS A 127 5.93 -6.84 -13.56
C LYS A 127 6.48 -5.49 -13.10
N ALA A 128 5.76 -4.73 -12.26
CA ALA A 128 6.25 -3.45 -11.75
C ALA A 128 7.54 -3.59 -10.93
N LEU A 129 7.75 -4.74 -10.29
CA LEU A 129 9.01 -5.05 -9.59
C LEU A 129 10.22 -5.19 -10.54
N LEU A 130 9.99 -5.33 -11.84
CA LEU A 130 11.05 -5.49 -12.85
C LEU A 130 11.28 -4.20 -13.66
N ASP A 131 10.52 -3.15 -13.36
CA ASP A 131 10.63 -1.87 -14.08
C ASP A 131 11.93 -1.15 -13.71
N ARG A 132 12.80 -0.95 -14.72
CA ARG A 132 14.10 -0.29 -14.54
C ARG A 132 13.96 1.16 -14.08
N GLY A 133 12.93 1.85 -14.58
CA GLY A 133 12.63 3.22 -14.16
C GLY A 133 12.24 3.29 -12.69
N GLN A 134 11.45 2.31 -12.21
CA GLN A 134 11.10 2.22 -10.80
C GLN A 134 12.34 1.99 -9.92
N TRP A 135 13.25 1.09 -10.32
CA TRP A 135 14.50 0.86 -9.60
C TRP A 135 15.41 2.09 -9.57
N ALA A 136 15.44 2.87 -10.65
CA ALA A 136 16.27 4.06 -10.75
C ALA A 136 15.74 5.23 -9.92
N LYS A 137 14.43 5.48 -9.96
CA LYS A 137 13.81 6.64 -9.32
C LYS A 137 13.38 6.41 -7.87
N HIS A 138 12.92 5.20 -7.54
CA HIS A 138 12.30 4.89 -6.25
C HIS A 138 12.72 3.48 -5.78
N PRO A 139 14.01 3.26 -5.50
CA PRO A 139 14.57 1.94 -5.20
C PRO A 139 14.09 1.37 -3.86
N TYR A 140 13.44 2.17 -3.02
CA TYR A 140 12.92 1.78 -1.71
C TYR A 140 11.39 1.72 -1.64
N VAL A 141 10.68 1.66 -2.78
CA VAL A 141 9.21 1.61 -2.82
C VAL A 141 8.58 0.55 -1.90
N ILE A 142 9.17 -0.63 -1.77
CA ILE A 142 8.66 -1.66 -0.84
C ILE A 142 8.84 -1.24 0.62
N LEU A 143 9.92 -0.55 0.94
CA LEU A 143 10.12 0.02 2.28
C LEU A 143 9.11 1.14 2.55
N HIS A 144 8.82 1.98 1.56
CA HIS A 144 7.79 3.03 1.64
C HIS A 144 6.44 2.44 2.06
N GLU A 145 5.96 1.43 1.36
CA GLU A 145 4.70 0.78 1.66
C GLU A 145 4.71 0.03 3.01
N LEU A 146 5.84 -0.58 3.35
CA LEU A 146 6.03 -1.18 4.66
C LEU A 146 6.12 -0.13 5.78
N ALA A 147 6.60 1.09 5.51
CA ALA A 147 6.59 2.19 6.46
C ALA A 147 5.15 2.66 6.75
N HIS A 148 4.27 2.75 5.74
CA HIS A 148 2.84 2.98 5.97
C HIS A 148 2.24 1.89 6.86
N ALA A 149 2.51 0.62 6.55
CA ALA A 149 2.01 -0.49 7.34
C ALA A 149 2.55 -0.48 8.79
N TYR A 150 3.81 -0.11 8.97
CA TYR A 150 4.44 0.03 10.28
C TYR A 150 3.84 1.21 11.07
N HIS A 151 3.65 2.35 10.41
CA HIS A 151 3.01 3.53 11.01
C HIS A 151 1.61 3.20 11.53
N ASP A 152 0.80 2.52 10.72
CA ASP A 152 -0.59 2.17 11.05
C ASP A 152 -0.72 1.07 12.11
N GLN A 153 0.13 0.02 12.05
CA GLN A 153 -0.08 -1.20 12.83
C GLN A 153 0.89 -1.36 14.01
N VAL A 154 2.02 -0.64 14.03
CA VAL A 154 3.09 -0.84 15.01
C VAL A 154 3.33 0.38 15.87
N LEU A 155 3.23 1.59 15.31
CA LEU A 155 3.36 2.80 16.12
C LEU A 155 2.12 2.98 17.01
N GLU A 156 2.34 3.51 18.20
CA GLU A 156 1.27 3.85 19.12
C GLU A 156 0.25 4.80 18.46
N ASN A 157 -1.04 4.48 18.56
CA ASN A 157 -2.16 5.19 17.93
C ASN A 157 -2.11 5.21 16.39
N GLY A 158 -1.30 4.37 15.74
CA GLY A 158 -1.25 4.23 14.29
C GLY A 158 -1.04 5.56 13.57
N PHE A 159 -1.82 5.85 12.54
CA PHE A 159 -1.75 7.11 11.79
C PHE A 159 -2.09 8.36 12.60
N GLN A 160 -2.58 8.20 13.83
CA GLN A 160 -2.77 9.29 14.79
C GLN A 160 -1.60 9.41 15.76
N ASN A 161 -0.46 8.81 15.47
CA ASN A 161 0.73 8.93 16.29
C ASN A 161 1.12 10.40 16.46
N LYS A 162 1.08 10.86 17.72
CA LYS A 162 1.25 12.28 18.03
C LYS A 162 2.61 12.83 17.58
N ALA A 163 3.67 12.06 17.74
CA ALA A 163 5.02 12.52 17.38
C ALA A 163 5.15 12.73 15.86
N VAL A 164 4.59 11.83 15.05
CA VAL A 164 4.58 11.96 13.58
C VAL A 164 3.70 13.12 13.16
N LEU A 165 2.50 13.26 13.73
CA LEU A 165 1.59 14.38 13.44
C LEU A 165 2.22 15.74 13.77
N ASP A 166 2.88 15.85 14.92
CA ASP A 166 3.52 17.11 15.34
C ASP A 166 4.72 17.46 14.44
N ALA A 167 5.52 16.45 14.04
CA ALA A 167 6.62 16.64 13.10
C ALA A 167 6.10 17.11 11.73
N TYR A 168 5.07 16.46 11.18
CA TYR A 168 4.42 16.84 9.93
C TYR A 168 3.89 18.29 9.97
N LYS A 169 3.15 18.65 11.03
CA LYS A 169 2.62 20.03 11.20
C LYS A 169 3.73 21.07 11.23
N LYS A 170 4.84 20.79 11.90
CA LYS A 170 6.01 21.67 11.96
C LYS A 170 6.67 21.82 10.58
N ALA A 171 6.90 20.72 9.85
CA ALA A 171 7.46 20.72 8.52
C ALA A 171 6.59 21.54 7.55
N LYS A 172 5.27 21.32 7.59
CA LYS A 172 4.29 22.07 6.79
C LYS A 172 4.29 23.57 7.09
N ALA A 173 4.33 23.93 8.37
CA ALA A 173 4.37 25.33 8.82
C ALA A 173 5.68 26.02 8.43
N LYS A 174 6.82 25.32 8.52
CA LYS A 174 8.14 25.82 8.09
C LYS A 174 8.19 26.11 6.58
N GLY A 175 7.44 25.33 5.78
CA GLY A 175 7.37 25.50 4.33
C GLY A 175 8.60 25.05 3.55
N SER A 176 9.58 24.40 4.21
CA SER A 176 10.84 23.98 3.58
C SER A 176 10.66 22.88 2.51
N TYR A 177 9.56 22.16 2.55
CA TYR A 177 9.21 21.11 1.60
C TYR A 177 8.35 21.59 0.41
N LYS A 178 8.00 22.88 0.33
CA LYS A 178 7.17 23.42 -0.76
C LYS A 178 7.87 23.49 -2.11
N LYS A 179 9.19 23.58 -2.10
CA LYS A 179 10.02 23.69 -3.31
C LYS A 179 11.28 22.86 -3.10
N VAL A 180 11.25 21.61 -3.49
CA VAL A 180 12.37 20.68 -3.36
C VAL A 180 12.73 20.08 -4.71
N LEU A 181 13.94 19.58 -4.83
CA LEU A 181 14.40 18.88 -6.02
C LEU A 181 13.77 17.49 -6.08
N LEU A 182 13.19 17.13 -7.22
CA LEU A 182 12.82 15.76 -7.58
C LEU A 182 14.01 15.06 -8.25
N TYR A 183 14.12 13.76 -8.16
CA TYR A 183 15.18 12.94 -8.79
C TYR A 183 15.40 13.28 -10.28
N SER A 184 14.35 13.74 -10.99
CA SER A 184 14.39 14.13 -12.41
C SER A 184 14.99 15.51 -12.66
N GLY A 185 15.39 16.26 -11.61
CA GLY A 185 15.91 17.63 -11.71
C GLY A 185 14.84 18.74 -11.65
N GLN A 186 13.56 18.40 -11.58
CA GLN A 186 12.48 19.36 -11.44
C GLN A 186 12.36 19.87 -9.99
N THR A 187 11.96 21.12 -9.82
CA THR A 187 11.59 21.65 -8.50
C THR A 187 10.08 21.54 -8.32
N VAL A 188 9.65 20.82 -7.29
CA VAL A 188 8.25 20.50 -7.02
C VAL A 188 7.93 20.63 -5.53
N GLU A 189 6.64 20.56 -5.17
CA GLU A 189 6.24 20.30 -3.80
C GLU A 189 6.52 18.84 -3.45
N HIS A 190 7.10 18.61 -2.28
CA HIS A 190 7.43 17.26 -1.79
C HIS A 190 6.16 16.45 -1.55
N TYR A 191 6.12 15.21 -2.04
CA TYR A 191 4.96 14.35 -1.91
C TYR A 191 4.55 14.10 -0.45
N GLY A 192 5.50 14.07 0.47
CA GLY A 192 5.27 13.99 1.91
C GLY A 192 4.41 15.12 2.50
N LEU A 193 4.20 16.26 1.79
CA LEU A 193 3.25 17.29 2.24
C LEU A 193 1.78 16.93 2.02
N THR A 194 1.48 15.86 1.31
CA THR A 194 0.11 15.37 1.09
C THR A 194 -0.58 15.07 2.42
N ASN A 195 0.07 14.32 3.29
CA ASN A 195 -0.41 13.99 4.64
C ASN A 195 0.74 13.43 5.50
N GLN A 196 0.47 13.21 6.80
CA GLN A 196 1.47 12.70 7.73
C GLN A 196 1.92 11.26 7.43
N MET A 197 1.13 10.48 6.71
CA MET A 197 1.46 9.10 6.35
C MET A 197 2.54 9.09 5.28
N GLU A 198 2.36 9.90 4.23
CA GLU A 198 3.35 10.08 3.16
C GLU A 198 4.62 10.73 3.71
N TYR A 199 4.48 11.75 4.56
CA TYR A 199 5.63 12.39 5.20
C TYR A 199 6.49 11.40 5.98
N PHE A 200 5.87 10.49 6.74
CA PHE A 200 6.57 9.45 7.47
C PHE A 200 7.27 8.46 6.54
N ALA A 201 6.59 7.99 5.48
CA ALA A 201 7.14 7.02 4.54
C ALA A 201 8.30 7.60 3.74
N GLU A 202 8.13 8.77 3.14
CA GLU A 202 9.16 9.51 2.38
C GLU A 202 10.41 9.79 3.23
N CYS A 203 10.23 10.35 4.42
CA CYS A 203 11.35 10.59 5.32
C CYS A 203 12.01 9.29 5.82
N THR A 204 11.26 8.18 5.92
CA THR A 204 11.82 6.86 6.22
C THR A 204 12.75 6.40 5.10
N GLU A 205 12.40 6.60 3.84
CA GLU A 205 13.27 6.29 2.71
C GLU A 205 14.57 7.10 2.74
N ALA A 206 14.46 8.41 2.94
CA ALA A 206 15.64 9.28 3.08
C ALA A 206 16.52 8.88 4.27
N TYR A 207 15.91 8.48 5.38
CA TYR A 207 16.64 8.06 6.60
C TYR A 207 17.36 6.72 6.43
N LEU A 208 16.73 5.74 5.79
CA LEU A 208 17.21 4.35 5.66
C LEU A 208 17.94 4.07 4.35
N GLY A 209 17.71 4.88 3.32
CA GLY A 209 18.24 4.61 1.99
C GLY A 209 18.29 5.84 1.10
N VAL A 210 17.46 5.84 0.05
CA VAL A 210 17.36 6.92 -0.92
C VAL A 210 15.90 7.19 -1.23
N ASN A 211 15.50 8.46 -1.14
CA ASN A 211 14.21 8.98 -1.56
C ASN A 211 14.28 9.57 -2.97
N ASP A 212 13.16 9.71 -3.66
CA ASP A 212 13.08 10.35 -4.99
C ASP A 212 12.80 11.86 -4.92
N PHE A 213 12.47 12.41 -3.74
CA PHE A 213 12.41 13.84 -3.43
C PHE A 213 13.51 14.25 -2.45
N TYR A 214 14.04 15.48 -2.61
CA TYR A 214 14.94 16.05 -1.60
C TYR A 214 14.17 16.39 -0.30
N PRO A 215 14.76 15.92 0.82
CA PRO A 215 16.08 15.32 1.03
C PRO A 215 16.14 13.87 0.54
N PHE A 216 17.17 13.57 -0.26
CA PHE A 216 17.33 12.25 -0.89
C PHE A 216 17.93 11.22 0.07
N VAL A 217 18.82 11.66 0.95
CA VAL A 217 19.59 10.77 1.84
C VAL A 217 19.62 11.29 3.27
N ARG A 218 20.02 10.42 4.18
CA ARG A 218 20.03 10.67 5.62
C ARG A 218 20.75 11.93 6.06
N ALA A 219 21.90 12.26 5.47
CA ALA A 219 22.65 13.46 5.83
C ALA A 219 21.85 14.72 5.49
N GLU A 220 21.27 14.76 4.30
CA GLU A 220 20.42 15.85 3.86
C GLU A 220 19.15 15.98 4.71
N LEU A 221 18.52 14.83 5.09
CA LEU A 221 17.38 14.85 6.01
C LEU A 221 17.72 15.45 7.36
N ASN A 222 18.91 15.14 7.91
CA ASN A 222 19.37 15.72 9.18
C ASN A 222 19.54 17.24 9.10
N GLU A 223 20.00 17.77 7.98
CA GLU A 223 20.15 19.22 7.75
C GLU A 223 18.81 19.89 7.46
N HIS A 224 17.98 19.27 6.63
CA HIS A 224 16.72 19.85 6.16
C HIS A 224 15.62 19.81 7.23
N ASP A 225 15.51 18.66 7.94
CA ASP A 225 14.50 18.41 8.96
C ASP A 225 15.06 17.59 10.13
N GLN A 226 15.87 18.23 10.95
CA GLN A 226 16.48 17.63 12.13
C GLN A 226 15.43 17.02 13.08
N GLY A 227 14.23 17.62 13.20
CA GLY A 227 13.16 17.12 14.06
C GLY A 227 12.68 15.75 13.63
N MET A 228 12.41 15.58 12.34
CA MET A 228 12.00 14.30 11.75
C MET A 228 13.15 13.28 11.78
N PHE A 229 14.37 13.71 11.48
CA PHE A 229 15.56 12.85 11.60
C PHE A 229 15.68 12.22 13.01
N GLN A 230 15.58 13.02 14.07
CA GLN A 230 15.66 12.52 15.45
C GLN A 230 14.48 11.60 15.80
N LEU A 231 13.29 11.86 15.28
CA LEU A 231 12.14 10.98 15.44
C LEU A 231 12.37 9.63 14.76
N LEU A 232 12.87 9.61 13.53
CA LEU A 232 13.16 8.38 12.80
C LEU A 232 14.29 7.57 13.44
N LYS A 233 15.31 8.26 13.99
CA LYS A 233 16.36 7.61 14.78
C LYS A 233 15.78 6.87 16.00
N LYS A 234 14.78 7.43 16.68
CA LYS A 234 14.08 6.75 17.79
C LYS A 234 13.23 5.57 17.30
N ILE A 235 12.56 5.73 16.15
CA ILE A 235 11.64 4.72 15.59
C ILE A 235 12.42 3.55 15.02
N TRP A 236 13.38 3.81 14.12
CA TRP A 236 14.09 2.78 13.35
C TRP A 236 15.38 2.31 14.01
N GLY A 237 15.94 3.10 14.90
CA GLY A 237 17.25 2.86 15.48
C GLY A 237 18.37 3.62 14.77
N GLU A 238 19.56 3.53 15.34
CA GLU A 238 20.77 4.08 14.72
C GLU A 238 21.27 3.12 13.64
N ILE A 239 21.55 3.64 12.45
CA ILE A 239 22.16 2.89 11.37
C ILE A 239 23.67 3.07 11.49
N ARG A 240 24.37 1.98 11.58
CA ARG A 240 25.83 1.92 11.70
C ARG A 240 26.49 2.06 10.32
#